data_fbe3513a5ae25edf4d4a392d5bddd20f
#
_entry.id   fbe3513a5ae25edf4d4a392d5bddd20f
#
_cell.length_a   1.000
_cell.length_b   1.000
_cell.length_c   1.000
_cell.angle_alpha   90.00
_cell.angle_beta   90.00
_cell.angle_gamma   90.00
#
_symmetry.space_group_name_H-M   'P 1'
#
loop_
_entity.id
_entity.type
_entity.pdbx_description
1 polymer ?
#
loop_
_entity_poly.entity_id
_entity_poly.type
_entity_poly.pdbx_seq_one_letter_code
_entity_poly.pdbx_strand_id
1 'polypeptide(L)'
;MNYSIFADTMADMNWKEIEEKGNAKVPVLFPLGVIEEHGPHLPLGTDIYLSYAICKKIKYKLIELKSDCLIAPPYYWGINHCTSSFPGTFSLKPETMIMALTDIFENLHQFGFNRVYCINQHGDALHVNTIINSIKAANEKFRMSIRLLMEPYDLYTYGLSGKEDYIMPDNAEYSPELFAEDDANEKNLLDIHAGALETAAMEYFYPDAVRKEIANQLKSYSLTESSLNVWNAGGEIVKNIVPLGYAGNPAGYEKKISMGKVIFENLADYCAKKIIEDTLTK
;
A
#
# COMPACT_ATOMS: atom_id res chain seq x y z
N MET A 1 9.07 9.57 18.58
CA MET A 1 8.73 8.58 17.54
C MET A 1 9.78 7.50 17.53
N ASN A 2 9.40 6.26 17.74
CA ASN A 2 10.35 5.14 17.85
C ASN A 2 9.82 3.94 17.03
N TYR A 3 9.52 4.17 15.74
CA TYR A 3 9.10 3.13 14.81
C TYR A 3 10.04 3.08 13.61
N SER A 4 10.38 1.86 13.21
CA SER A 4 11.23 1.58 12.05
C SER A 4 10.46 0.70 11.08
N ILE A 5 10.45 1.08 9.81
CA ILE A 5 9.89 0.24 8.74
C ILE A 5 10.78 -0.96 8.41
N PHE A 6 11.98 -1.04 8.98
CA PHE A 6 12.90 -2.17 8.80
C PHE A 6 12.74 -3.24 9.88
N ALA A 7 12.09 -2.94 11.01
CA ALA A 7 11.86 -3.89 12.08
C ALA A 7 11.06 -5.11 11.61
N ASP A 8 11.41 -6.31 12.06
CA ASP A 8 10.77 -7.57 11.66
C ASP A 8 10.86 -7.91 10.17
N THR A 9 11.74 -7.24 9.42
CA THR A 9 12.02 -7.51 8.01
C THR A 9 13.31 -8.31 7.82
N MET A 10 13.62 -8.68 6.58
CA MET A 10 14.90 -9.29 6.23
C MET A 10 16.11 -8.41 6.60
N ALA A 11 15.93 -7.09 6.81
CA ALA A 11 17.00 -6.19 7.20
C ALA A 11 17.52 -6.45 8.63
N ASP A 12 16.71 -7.07 9.49
CA ASP A 12 17.10 -7.47 10.86
C ASP A 12 17.75 -8.87 10.90
N MET A 13 17.82 -9.57 9.76
CA MET A 13 18.32 -10.94 9.67
C MET A 13 19.77 -10.98 9.17
N ASN A 14 20.50 -11.99 9.58
CA ASN A 14 21.80 -12.27 8.99
C ASN A 14 21.67 -13.19 7.75
N TRP A 15 22.71 -13.29 6.93
CA TRP A 15 22.67 -14.01 5.67
C TRP A 15 22.38 -15.51 5.80
N LYS A 16 22.78 -16.14 6.93
CA LYS A 16 22.50 -17.58 7.16
C LYS A 16 21.04 -17.84 7.43
N GLU A 17 20.39 -16.94 8.18
CA GLU A 17 18.94 -17.01 8.41
C GLU A 17 18.17 -16.82 7.11
N ILE A 18 18.63 -15.93 6.21
CA ILE A 18 18.04 -15.76 4.88
C ILE A 18 18.22 -17.04 4.04
N GLU A 19 19.40 -17.64 4.02
CA GLU A 19 19.69 -18.87 3.31
C GLU A 19 18.79 -20.04 3.80
N GLU A 20 18.62 -20.19 5.11
CA GLU A 20 17.73 -21.20 5.70
C GLU A 20 16.27 -21.01 5.25
N LYS A 21 15.76 -19.78 5.31
CA LYS A 21 14.40 -19.46 4.88
C LYS A 21 14.20 -19.61 3.37
N GLY A 22 15.18 -19.25 2.56
CA GLY A 22 15.17 -19.47 1.11
C GLY A 22 15.15 -20.95 0.75
N ASN A 23 15.97 -21.78 1.40
CA ASN A 23 15.97 -23.23 1.24
C ASN A 23 14.62 -23.86 1.64
N ALA A 24 13.96 -23.31 2.65
CA ALA A 24 12.60 -23.68 3.07
C ALA A 24 11.50 -23.14 2.14
N LYS A 25 11.84 -22.30 1.16
CA LYS A 25 10.91 -21.64 0.19
C LYS A 25 9.80 -20.86 0.86
N VAL A 26 10.13 -20.19 1.96
CA VAL A 26 9.19 -19.36 2.71
C VAL A 26 8.68 -18.23 1.82
N PRO A 27 7.36 -17.92 1.80
CA PRO A 27 6.83 -16.79 1.03
C PRO A 27 7.30 -15.44 1.58
N VAL A 28 7.38 -14.45 0.71
CA VAL A 28 7.83 -13.09 1.05
C VAL A 28 6.69 -12.10 0.85
N LEU A 29 6.44 -11.27 1.86
CA LEU A 29 5.63 -10.07 1.77
C LEU A 29 6.54 -8.90 1.39
N PHE A 30 6.17 -8.12 0.37
CA PHE A 30 7.00 -7.02 -0.09
C PHE A 30 6.22 -5.70 -0.01
N PRO A 31 6.47 -4.87 1.02
CA PRO A 31 5.84 -3.58 1.14
C PRO A 31 6.39 -2.61 0.10
N LEU A 32 5.50 -2.07 -0.72
CA LEU A 32 5.76 -1.05 -1.74
C LEU A 32 5.02 0.23 -1.36
N GLY A 33 5.59 1.37 -1.66
CA GLY A 33 5.01 2.67 -1.42
C GLY A 33 5.92 3.77 -1.96
N VAL A 34 5.67 4.98 -1.51
CA VAL A 34 6.42 6.15 -1.94
C VAL A 34 6.71 7.09 -0.77
N ILE A 35 7.51 8.11 -1.06
CA ILE A 35 7.69 9.28 -0.20
C ILE A 35 7.04 10.44 -0.94
N GLU A 36 5.86 10.86 -0.47
CA GLU A 36 5.11 11.98 -1.04
C GLU A 36 4.43 12.84 0.02
N GLU A 37 4.04 14.02 -0.35
CA GLU A 37 3.26 14.89 0.52
C GLU A 37 1.90 14.25 0.85
N HIS A 38 1.44 14.42 2.08
CA HIS A 38 0.15 13.96 2.59
C HIS A 38 -0.50 15.04 3.47
N GLY A 39 -0.62 16.23 2.92
CA GLY A 39 -1.11 17.37 3.66
C GLY A 39 -0.19 17.78 4.83
N PRO A 40 -0.61 18.78 5.63
CA PRO A 40 0.20 19.25 6.74
C PRO A 40 0.14 18.37 8.00
N HIS A 41 -0.75 17.38 8.03
CA HIS A 41 -1.07 16.57 9.22
C HIS A 41 -0.46 15.17 9.21
N LEU A 42 -0.08 14.61 8.06
CA LEU A 42 0.55 13.30 7.93
C LEU A 42 2.02 13.43 7.52
N PRO A 43 2.85 12.41 7.78
CA PRO A 43 4.23 12.39 7.31
C PRO A 43 4.31 12.01 5.83
N LEU A 44 5.41 12.40 5.18
CA LEU A 44 5.69 12.07 3.77
C LEU A 44 5.77 10.56 3.48
N GLY A 45 6.03 9.74 4.48
CA GLY A 45 6.15 8.28 4.33
C GLY A 45 4.85 7.53 4.60
N THR A 46 3.67 8.17 4.57
CA THR A 46 2.38 7.55 4.90
C THR A 46 2.18 6.23 4.16
N ASP A 47 2.33 6.20 2.84
CA ASP A 47 2.09 5.01 2.03
C ASP A 47 2.97 3.82 2.42
N ILE A 48 4.28 4.08 2.61
CA ILE A 48 5.17 2.98 2.97
C ILE A 48 4.97 2.54 4.42
N TYR A 49 4.56 3.43 5.32
CA TYR A 49 4.18 3.05 6.68
C TYR A 49 2.96 2.13 6.68
N LEU A 50 1.93 2.47 5.90
CA LEU A 50 0.71 1.67 5.79
C LEU A 50 0.99 0.32 5.11
N SER A 51 1.69 0.30 3.98
CA SER A 51 2.08 -0.95 3.30
C SER A 51 2.86 -1.89 4.21
N TYR A 52 3.82 -1.36 4.97
CA TYR A 52 4.60 -2.13 5.93
C TYR A 52 3.73 -2.63 7.11
N ALA A 53 2.84 -1.79 7.64
CA ALA A 53 1.94 -2.18 8.73
C ALA A 53 1.00 -3.32 8.33
N ILE A 54 0.46 -3.28 7.11
CA ILE A 54 -0.36 -4.36 6.54
C ILE A 54 0.46 -5.64 6.41
N CYS A 55 1.69 -5.56 5.86
CA CYS A 55 2.59 -6.72 5.80
C CYS A 55 2.83 -7.33 7.19
N LYS A 56 3.05 -6.51 8.22
CA LYS A 56 3.20 -7.01 9.60
C LYS A 56 1.95 -7.71 10.11
N LYS A 57 0.76 -7.16 9.87
CA LYS A 57 -0.50 -7.81 10.27
C LYS A 57 -0.66 -9.16 9.58
N ILE A 58 -0.41 -9.24 8.28
CA ILE A 58 -0.46 -10.50 7.54
C ILE A 58 0.56 -11.51 8.11
N LYS A 59 1.79 -11.10 8.37
CA LYS A 59 2.83 -11.94 8.98
C LYS A 59 2.40 -12.50 10.32
N TYR A 60 1.88 -11.65 11.22
CA TYR A 60 1.42 -12.12 12.53
C TYR A 60 0.24 -13.09 12.42
N LYS A 61 -0.68 -12.84 11.48
CA LYS A 61 -1.79 -13.77 11.23
C LYS A 61 -1.29 -15.12 10.67
N LEU A 62 -0.29 -15.13 9.78
CA LEU A 62 0.35 -16.35 9.31
C LEU A 62 0.99 -17.12 10.46
N ILE A 63 1.70 -16.45 11.37
CA ILE A 63 2.29 -17.08 12.56
C ILE A 63 1.21 -17.72 13.45
N GLU A 64 0.08 -17.03 13.69
CA GLU A 64 -1.07 -17.59 14.42
C GLU A 64 -1.58 -18.88 13.77
N LEU A 65 -1.59 -18.93 12.43
CA LEU A 65 -1.97 -20.09 11.62
C LEU A 65 -0.85 -21.13 11.45
N LYS A 66 0.28 -20.99 12.18
CA LYS A 66 1.46 -21.86 12.13
C LYS A 66 2.11 -21.94 10.76
N SER A 67 2.03 -20.87 9.99
CA SER A 67 2.73 -20.66 8.73
C SER A 67 3.81 -19.60 8.89
N ASP A 68 4.89 -19.73 8.14
CA ASP A 68 6.01 -18.80 8.18
C ASP A 68 6.00 -17.90 6.94
N CYS A 69 6.46 -16.66 7.11
CA CYS A 69 6.73 -15.74 6.00
C CYS A 69 7.79 -14.71 6.39
N LEU A 70 8.45 -14.12 5.40
CA LEU A 70 9.36 -13.00 5.60
C LEU A 70 8.74 -11.71 5.06
N ILE A 71 9.18 -10.58 5.58
CA ILE A 71 8.91 -9.26 4.99
C ILE A 71 10.23 -8.78 4.36
N ALA A 72 10.21 -8.49 3.07
CA ALA A 72 11.34 -7.84 2.40
C ALA A 72 11.56 -6.42 2.94
N PRO A 73 12.79 -5.87 2.87
CA PRO A 73 13.00 -4.47 3.17
C PRO A 73 12.08 -3.61 2.29
N PRO A 74 11.38 -2.61 2.88
CA PRO A 74 10.41 -1.80 2.16
C PRO A 74 11.03 -1.04 0.98
N TYR A 75 10.34 -1.03 -0.15
CA TYR A 75 10.67 -0.21 -1.32
C TYR A 75 9.79 1.05 -1.33
N TYR A 76 10.40 2.20 -1.25
CA TYR A 76 9.72 3.50 -1.13
C TYR A 76 10.16 4.54 -2.16
N TRP A 77 10.93 4.14 -3.17
CA TRP A 77 11.33 4.97 -4.30
C TRP A 77 10.43 4.69 -5.51
N GLY A 78 9.24 5.28 -5.51
CA GLY A 78 8.25 5.04 -6.56
C GLY A 78 8.03 6.24 -7.46
N ILE A 79 6.84 6.31 -8.05
CA ILE A 79 6.44 7.34 -8.99
C ILE A 79 5.30 8.13 -8.37
N ASN A 80 5.46 9.43 -8.32
CA ASN A 80 4.48 10.40 -7.84
C ASN A 80 4.21 11.41 -8.94
N HIS A 81 3.19 11.14 -9.75
CA HIS A 81 2.80 12.04 -10.83
C HIS A 81 1.85 13.14 -10.32
N CYS A 82 0.82 12.75 -9.57
CA CYS A 82 -0.21 13.69 -9.09
C CYS A 82 0.36 14.73 -8.14
N THR A 83 1.16 14.32 -7.17
CA THR A 83 1.70 15.18 -6.09
C THR A 83 3.11 15.72 -6.38
N SER A 84 3.64 15.51 -7.60
CA SER A 84 5.03 15.82 -7.98
C SER A 84 5.45 17.29 -7.76
N SER A 85 4.52 18.20 -7.72
CA SER A 85 4.77 19.63 -7.53
C SER A 85 5.03 20.04 -6.07
N PHE A 86 4.74 19.17 -5.11
CA PHE A 86 4.89 19.47 -3.68
C PHE A 86 6.31 19.16 -3.19
N PRO A 87 6.93 20.06 -2.39
CA PRO A 87 8.21 19.77 -1.78
C PRO A 87 8.16 18.55 -0.86
N GLY A 88 9.19 17.70 -0.93
CA GLY A 88 9.26 16.46 -0.16
C GLY A 88 8.70 15.25 -0.90
N THR A 89 8.00 15.44 -1.99
CA THR A 89 7.60 14.36 -2.90
C THR A 89 8.78 13.97 -3.81
N PHE A 90 9.13 12.69 -3.80
CA PHE A 90 10.19 12.13 -4.64
C PHE A 90 9.56 11.24 -5.71
N SER A 91 9.97 11.39 -6.96
CA SER A 91 9.46 10.59 -8.06
C SER A 91 10.58 10.04 -8.93
N LEU A 92 10.54 8.75 -9.22
CA LEU A 92 11.40 8.11 -10.20
C LEU A 92 10.74 8.11 -11.60
N LYS A 93 11.55 7.86 -12.61
CA LYS A 93 11.03 7.52 -13.94
C LYS A 93 10.60 6.06 -13.97
N PRO A 94 9.56 5.70 -14.76
CA PRO A 94 9.10 4.32 -14.87
C PRO A 94 10.22 3.32 -15.19
N GLU A 95 11.11 3.66 -16.11
CA GLU A 95 12.22 2.79 -16.53
C GLU A 95 13.17 2.50 -15.36
N THR A 96 13.48 3.53 -14.55
CA THR A 96 14.34 3.39 -13.38
C THR A 96 13.69 2.48 -12.34
N MET A 97 12.39 2.66 -12.09
CA MET A 97 11.65 1.84 -11.13
C MET A 97 11.53 0.38 -11.60
N ILE A 98 11.26 0.14 -12.89
CA ILE A 98 11.21 -1.21 -13.47
C ILE A 98 12.57 -1.91 -13.28
N MET A 99 13.68 -1.26 -13.60
CA MET A 99 15.02 -1.83 -13.42
C MET A 99 15.27 -2.18 -11.94
N ALA A 100 15.01 -1.24 -11.02
CA ALA A 100 15.23 -1.46 -9.61
C ALA A 100 14.39 -2.62 -9.05
N LEU A 101 13.09 -2.67 -9.36
CA LEU A 101 12.21 -3.75 -8.92
C LEU A 101 12.61 -5.10 -9.54
N THR A 102 13.02 -5.11 -10.81
CA THR A 102 13.49 -6.33 -11.49
C THR A 102 14.74 -6.89 -10.81
N ASP A 103 15.71 -6.03 -10.48
CA ASP A 103 16.93 -6.43 -9.78
C ASP A 103 16.63 -6.98 -8.37
N ILE A 104 15.67 -6.35 -7.65
CA ILE A 104 15.23 -6.83 -6.33
C ILE A 104 14.57 -8.22 -6.46
N PHE A 105 13.68 -8.42 -7.43
CA PHE A 105 13.03 -9.71 -7.67
C PHE A 105 14.06 -10.78 -8.09
N GLU A 106 15.05 -10.42 -8.91
CA GLU A 106 16.15 -11.34 -9.27
C GLU A 106 16.94 -11.78 -8.04
N ASN A 107 17.27 -10.87 -7.12
CA ASN A 107 17.94 -11.22 -5.87
C ASN A 107 17.07 -12.15 -5.00
N LEU A 108 15.80 -11.84 -4.83
CA LEU A 108 14.88 -12.71 -4.09
C LEU A 108 14.84 -14.13 -4.70
N HIS A 109 14.78 -14.23 -6.03
CA HIS A 109 14.85 -15.50 -6.75
C HIS A 109 16.15 -16.25 -6.48
N GLN A 110 17.30 -15.58 -6.57
CA GLN A 110 18.63 -16.16 -6.30
C GLN A 110 18.76 -16.66 -4.87
N PHE A 111 18.10 -16.00 -3.90
CA PHE A 111 18.06 -16.44 -2.51
C PHE A 111 17.08 -17.60 -2.25
N GLY A 112 16.34 -18.06 -3.27
CA GLY A 112 15.39 -19.17 -3.18
C GLY A 112 13.93 -18.77 -2.95
N PHE A 113 13.62 -17.47 -2.88
CA PHE A 113 12.26 -16.95 -2.67
C PHE A 113 11.54 -16.78 -4.01
N ASN A 114 10.63 -17.70 -4.32
CA ASN A 114 9.90 -17.69 -5.59
C ASN A 114 8.43 -17.27 -5.47
N ARG A 115 7.92 -17.07 -4.25
CA ARG A 115 6.57 -16.56 -3.97
C ARG A 115 6.67 -15.24 -3.25
N VAL A 116 6.22 -14.17 -3.91
CA VAL A 116 6.27 -12.80 -3.39
C VAL A 116 4.89 -12.16 -3.50
N TYR A 117 4.43 -11.56 -2.42
CA TYR A 117 3.17 -10.83 -2.36
C TYR A 117 3.48 -9.36 -2.11
N CYS A 118 3.26 -8.55 -3.13
CA CYS A 118 3.48 -7.11 -3.10
C CYS A 118 2.24 -6.42 -2.49
N ILE A 119 2.47 -5.57 -1.51
CA ILE A 119 1.45 -4.74 -0.85
C ILE A 119 1.79 -3.28 -1.11
N ASN A 120 0.90 -2.55 -1.78
CA ASN A 120 1.08 -1.15 -2.15
C ASN A 120 -0.10 -0.31 -1.68
N GLN A 121 0.18 0.80 -1.02
CA GLN A 121 -0.84 1.75 -0.52
C GLN A 121 -0.74 3.11 -1.22
N HIS A 122 -0.16 3.17 -2.42
CA HIS A 122 -0.06 4.38 -3.23
C HIS A 122 -0.86 4.23 -4.53
N GLY A 123 -1.81 5.15 -4.75
CA GLY A 123 -2.81 5.04 -5.81
C GLY A 123 -2.45 5.69 -7.16
N ASP A 124 -1.25 6.25 -7.34
CA ASP A 124 -0.86 6.86 -8.61
C ASP A 124 -0.85 5.82 -9.76
N ALA A 125 -1.61 6.10 -10.82
CA ALA A 125 -1.83 5.14 -11.90
C ALA A 125 -0.54 4.75 -12.63
N LEU A 126 0.41 5.68 -12.79
CA LEU A 126 1.68 5.40 -13.42
C LEU A 126 2.55 4.50 -12.52
N HIS A 127 2.50 4.71 -11.21
CA HIS A 127 3.18 3.88 -10.22
C HIS A 127 2.64 2.44 -10.24
N VAL A 128 1.33 2.27 -10.11
CA VAL A 128 0.68 0.95 -10.07
C VAL A 128 0.92 0.17 -11.37
N ASN A 129 0.76 0.81 -12.54
CA ASN A 129 1.06 0.19 -13.82
C ASN A 129 2.54 -0.22 -13.93
N THR A 130 3.45 0.57 -13.37
CA THR A 130 4.88 0.26 -13.35
C THR A 130 5.18 -0.96 -12.47
N ILE A 131 4.54 -1.08 -11.30
CA ILE A 131 4.62 -2.30 -10.46
C ILE A 131 4.12 -3.52 -11.24
N ILE A 132 2.93 -3.45 -11.85
CA ILE A 132 2.35 -4.54 -12.63
C ILE A 132 3.29 -5.00 -13.74
N ASN A 133 3.87 -4.05 -14.50
CA ASN A 133 4.82 -4.37 -15.57
C ASN A 133 6.10 -5.02 -15.04
N SER A 134 6.61 -4.56 -13.90
CA SER A 134 7.79 -5.15 -13.25
C SER A 134 7.52 -6.57 -12.79
N ILE A 135 6.35 -6.82 -12.19
CA ILE A 135 5.92 -8.16 -11.73
C ILE A 135 5.79 -9.11 -12.92
N LYS A 136 5.11 -8.68 -14.00
CA LYS A 136 4.95 -9.51 -15.21
C LYS A 136 6.30 -9.89 -15.82
N ALA A 137 7.19 -8.92 -15.95
CA ALA A 137 8.54 -9.16 -16.49
C ALA A 137 9.35 -10.13 -15.61
N ALA A 138 9.30 -9.99 -14.28
CA ALA A 138 10.00 -10.85 -13.36
C ALA A 138 9.40 -12.27 -13.32
N ASN A 139 8.07 -12.40 -13.31
CA ASN A 139 7.41 -13.72 -13.37
C ASN A 139 7.79 -14.48 -14.63
N GLU A 140 7.80 -13.82 -15.79
CA GLU A 140 8.21 -14.42 -17.06
C GLU A 140 9.70 -14.81 -17.04
N LYS A 141 10.59 -13.86 -16.68
CA LYS A 141 12.04 -14.03 -16.75
C LYS A 141 12.56 -15.08 -15.77
N PHE A 142 12.07 -15.06 -14.52
CA PHE A 142 12.60 -15.86 -13.42
C PHE A 142 11.69 -17.05 -13.03
N ARG A 143 10.52 -17.17 -13.65
CA ARG A 143 9.50 -18.20 -13.31
C ARG A 143 9.08 -18.13 -11.85
N MET A 144 8.91 -16.92 -11.35
CA MET A 144 8.41 -16.65 -10.00
C MET A 144 6.87 -16.59 -9.98
N SER A 145 6.31 -16.61 -8.79
CA SER A 145 4.92 -16.29 -8.51
C SER A 145 4.88 -15.00 -7.68
N ILE A 146 5.00 -13.86 -8.34
CA ILE A 146 4.88 -12.55 -7.72
C ILE A 146 3.48 -12.05 -7.99
N ARG A 147 2.77 -11.60 -6.95
CA ARG A 147 1.40 -11.08 -7.04
C ARG A 147 1.28 -9.74 -6.35
N LEU A 148 0.49 -8.85 -6.94
CA LEU A 148 0.10 -7.58 -6.33
C LEU A 148 -1.26 -7.74 -5.66
N LEU A 149 -1.36 -7.41 -4.37
CA LEU A 149 -2.63 -7.28 -3.68
C LEU A 149 -3.36 -6.07 -4.23
N MET A 150 -4.60 -6.26 -4.66
CA MET A 150 -5.44 -5.20 -5.23
C MET A 150 -6.87 -5.26 -4.72
N GLU A 151 -7.41 -4.12 -4.34
CA GLU A 151 -8.80 -3.96 -3.94
C GLU A 151 -9.75 -4.03 -5.16
N PRO A 152 -11.03 -4.37 -4.98
CA PRO A 152 -11.99 -4.44 -6.07
C PRO A 152 -12.12 -3.12 -6.87
N TYR A 153 -12.01 -1.97 -6.21
CA TYR A 153 -12.03 -0.67 -6.85
C TYR A 153 -10.84 -0.47 -7.79
N ASP A 154 -9.65 -0.87 -7.35
CA ASP A 154 -8.43 -0.80 -8.16
C ASP A 154 -8.52 -1.75 -9.36
N LEU A 155 -9.01 -2.99 -9.15
CA LEU A 155 -9.22 -3.92 -10.25
C LEU A 155 -10.10 -3.31 -11.34
N TYR A 156 -11.20 -2.67 -10.96
CA TYR A 156 -12.09 -1.98 -11.89
C TYR A 156 -11.36 -0.82 -12.58
N THR A 157 -10.65 0.01 -11.84
CA THR A 157 -9.94 1.20 -12.33
C THR A 157 -8.86 0.83 -13.37
N TYR A 158 -8.16 -0.28 -13.15
CA TYR A 158 -7.10 -0.77 -14.06
C TYR A 158 -7.60 -1.77 -15.11
N GLY A 159 -8.90 -2.03 -15.18
CA GLY A 159 -9.51 -2.95 -16.17
C GLY A 159 -9.06 -4.40 -15.98
N LEU A 160 -8.79 -4.81 -14.74
CA LEU A 160 -8.36 -6.15 -14.36
C LEU A 160 -9.55 -6.97 -13.86
N SER A 161 -9.48 -8.29 -14.06
CA SER A 161 -10.55 -9.22 -13.65
C SER A 161 -10.32 -9.83 -12.26
N GLY A 162 -9.11 -9.67 -11.72
CA GLY A 162 -8.65 -10.34 -10.49
C GLY A 162 -8.31 -11.83 -10.67
N LYS A 163 -8.32 -12.33 -11.94
CA LYS A 163 -7.96 -13.72 -12.27
C LYS A 163 -6.56 -13.85 -12.87
N GLU A 164 -5.91 -12.72 -13.08
CA GLU A 164 -4.53 -12.65 -13.57
C GLU A 164 -3.59 -13.33 -12.57
N ASP A 165 -2.64 -14.10 -13.05
CA ASP A 165 -1.69 -14.86 -12.23
C ASP A 165 -0.73 -13.98 -11.40
N TYR A 166 -0.61 -12.71 -11.80
CA TYR A 166 0.17 -11.67 -11.11
C TYR A 166 -0.68 -10.80 -10.17
N ILE A 167 -1.97 -11.11 -9.97
CA ILE A 167 -2.87 -10.38 -9.06
C ILE A 167 -3.30 -11.31 -7.91
N MET A 168 -3.37 -10.75 -6.71
CA MET A 168 -4.08 -11.30 -5.57
C MET A 168 -5.22 -10.32 -5.24
N PRO A 169 -6.47 -10.63 -5.66
CA PRO A 169 -7.58 -9.73 -5.38
C PRO A 169 -7.90 -9.72 -3.88
N ASP A 170 -8.22 -8.56 -3.32
CA ASP A 170 -8.83 -8.48 -1.99
C ASP A 170 -10.31 -8.87 -2.10
N ASN A 171 -10.60 -10.08 -1.69
CA ASN A 171 -11.96 -10.59 -1.56
C ASN A 171 -12.32 -10.80 -0.07
N ALA A 172 -11.73 -10.02 0.84
CA ALA A 172 -12.13 -10.04 2.24
C ALA A 172 -13.61 -9.63 2.38
N GLU A 173 -14.33 -10.35 3.22
CA GLU A 173 -15.75 -10.07 3.45
C GLU A 173 -15.89 -8.97 4.51
N TYR A 174 -16.69 -7.97 4.18
CA TYR A 174 -17.02 -6.86 5.07
C TYR A 174 -18.54 -6.79 5.27
N SER A 175 -18.98 -6.58 6.50
CA SER A 175 -20.41 -6.43 6.76
C SER A 175 -20.91 -5.07 6.20
N PRO A 176 -22.11 -5.01 5.60
CA PRO A 176 -22.66 -3.75 5.09
C PRO A 176 -22.80 -2.66 6.16
N GLU A 177 -23.00 -3.04 7.42
CA GLU A 177 -23.13 -2.13 8.56
C GLU A 177 -21.81 -1.37 8.82
N LEU A 178 -20.67 -1.93 8.43
CA LEU A 178 -19.37 -1.30 8.57
C LEU A 178 -19.29 0.05 7.83
N PHE A 179 -20.04 0.18 6.74
CA PHE A 179 -20.07 1.36 5.88
C PHE A 179 -21.35 2.20 6.06
N ALA A 180 -22.26 1.79 6.94
CA ALA A 180 -23.57 2.44 7.11
C ALA A 180 -23.51 3.78 7.89
N GLU A 181 -22.45 3.98 8.66
CA GLU A 181 -22.27 5.21 9.48
C GLU A 181 -21.68 6.40 8.71
N ASP A 182 -21.55 6.29 7.39
CA ASP A 182 -21.14 7.41 6.57
C ASP A 182 -22.24 8.50 6.63
N ASP A 183 -21.91 9.63 7.26
CA ASP A 183 -22.77 10.78 7.39
C ASP A 183 -23.36 11.12 6.01
N ALA A 184 -24.66 11.40 5.96
CA ALA A 184 -25.34 11.76 4.71
C ALA A 184 -24.68 12.94 3.98
N ASN A 185 -23.96 13.79 4.72
CA ASN A 185 -23.18 14.90 4.20
C ASN A 185 -21.82 14.49 3.60
N GLU A 186 -21.32 13.30 3.90
CA GLU A 186 -20.04 12.78 3.38
C GLU A 186 -20.23 11.84 2.17
N LYS A 187 -21.47 11.42 1.87
CA LYS A 187 -21.76 10.48 0.76
C LYS A 187 -21.27 10.91 -0.63
N ASN A 188 -21.02 12.20 -0.81
CA ASN A 188 -20.52 12.77 -2.07
C ASN A 188 -19.08 13.27 -1.97
N LEU A 189 -18.41 13.03 -0.84
CA LEU A 189 -17.03 13.44 -0.62
C LEU A 189 -16.12 12.32 -1.06
N LEU A 190 -15.34 12.55 -2.09
CA LEU A 190 -14.29 11.63 -2.51
C LEU A 190 -13.10 11.80 -1.55
N ASP A 191 -12.77 10.75 -0.82
CA ASP A 191 -11.58 10.66 0.02
C ASP A 191 -10.45 10.04 -0.82
N ILE A 192 -9.67 10.91 -1.48
CA ILE A 192 -8.72 10.50 -2.54
C ILE A 192 -7.29 10.46 -2.03
N HIS A 193 -6.89 11.43 -1.19
CA HIS A 193 -5.52 11.58 -0.75
C HIS A 193 -5.44 12.35 0.56
N ALA A 194 -4.71 11.82 1.52
CA ALA A 194 -4.50 12.39 2.86
C ALA A 194 -5.81 12.81 3.56
N GLY A 195 -6.90 12.09 3.31
CA GLY A 195 -8.21 12.36 3.87
C GLY A 195 -8.48 11.60 5.16
N ALA A 196 -9.76 11.32 5.44
CA ALA A 196 -10.17 10.66 6.68
C ALA A 196 -9.68 9.20 6.77
N LEU A 197 -9.70 8.46 5.64
CA LEU A 197 -9.33 7.05 5.63
C LEU A 197 -7.85 6.85 5.91
N GLU A 198 -6.97 7.54 5.20
CA GLU A 198 -5.52 7.44 5.43
C GLU A 198 -5.12 7.98 6.79
N THR A 199 -5.73 9.10 7.23
CA THR A 199 -5.50 9.65 8.56
C THR A 199 -5.92 8.67 9.66
N ALA A 200 -7.07 8.00 9.52
CA ALA A 200 -7.53 6.98 10.45
C ALA A 200 -6.63 5.74 10.46
N ALA A 201 -6.15 5.30 9.29
CA ALA A 201 -5.21 4.20 9.17
C ALA A 201 -3.88 4.53 9.86
N MET A 202 -3.34 5.73 9.62
CA MET A 202 -2.13 6.21 10.30
C MET A 202 -2.34 6.37 11.80
N GLU A 203 -3.47 6.87 12.25
CA GLU A 203 -3.80 6.94 13.70
C GLU A 203 -3.86 5.55 14.34
N TYR A 204 -4.40 4.56 13.62
CA TYR A 204 -4.50 3.20 14.13
C TYR A 204 -3.12 2.52 14.26
N PHE A 205 -2.24 2.68 13.27
CA PHE A 205 -0.95 2.00 13.26
C PHE A 205 0.18 2.82 13.89
N TYR A 206 0.14 4.14 13.74
CA TYR A 206 1.21 5.07 14.08
C TYR A 206 0.67 6.38 14.68
N PRO A 207 -0.04 6.34 15.82
CA PRO A 207 -0.73 7.51 16.38
C PRO A 207 0.18 8.70 16.66
N ASP A 208 1.47 8.45 16.97
CA ASP A 208 2.46 9.50 17.18
C ASP A 208 2.91 10.20 15.87
N ALA A 209 2.58 9.65 14.71
CA ALA A 209 2.92 10.23 13.42
C ALA A 209 1.88 11.23 12.93
N VAL A 210 0.65 11.14 13.43
CA VAL A 210 -0.46 12.02 13.05
C VAL A 210 -0.40 13.32 13.85
N ARG A 211 -0.40 14.45 13.17
CA ARG A 211 -0.52 15.78 13.79
C ARG A 211 -2.00 16.10 14.02
N LYS A 212 -2.57 15.52 15.07
CA LYS A 212 -4.01 15.55 15.38
C LYS A 212 -4.58 16.97 15.50
N GLU A 213 -3.85 17.87 16.13
CA GLU A 213 -4.25 19.27 16.30
C GLU A 213 -4.39 19.98 14.94
N ILE A 214 -3.52 19.61 13.96
CA ILE A 214 -3.62 20.12 12.60
C ILE A 214 -4.78 19.43 11.89
N ALA A 215 -4.85 18.09 11.90
CA ALA A 215 -5.91 17.33 11.25
C ALA A 215 -7.32 17.86 11.62
N ASN A 216 -7.56 18.08 12.91
CA ASN A 216 -8.85 18.54 13.44
C ASN A 216 -9.23 19.99 13.04
N GLN A 217 -8.27 20.77 12.53
CA GLN A 217 -8.52 22.13 12.04
C GLN A 217 -8.68 22.22 10.52
N LEU A 218 -8.36 21.13 9.80
CA LEU A 218 -8.48 21.10 8.35
C LEU A 218 -9.95 21.03 7.94
N LYS A 219 -10.28 21.77 6.90
CA LYS A 219 -11.62 21.74 6.32
C LYS A 219 -11.71 20.61 5.31
N SER A 220 -12.91 20.03 5.19
CA SER A 220 -13.22 19.11 4.11
C SER A 220 -12.97 19.76 2.74
N TYR A 221 -12.29 19.03 1.85
CA TYR A 221 -12.00 19.46 0.49
C TYR A 221 -12.35 18.36 -0.50
N SER A 222 -13.34 18.62 -1.36
CA SER A 222 -13.80 17.66 -2.37
C SER A 222 -13.36 18.10 -3.75
N LEU A 223 -12.84 17.15 -4.52
CA LEU A 223 -12.57 17.35 -5.93
C LEU A 223 -13.88 17.16 -6.74
N THR A 224 -14.13 18.06 -7.68
CA THR A 224 -15.13 17.88 -8.73
C THR A 224 -14.58 16.95 -9.82
N GLU A 225 -15.43 16.45 -10.70
CA GLU A 225 -14.99 15.64 -11.85
C GLU A 225 -13.90 16.36 -12.69
N SER A 226 -14.08 17.66 -12.94
CA SER A 226 -13.09 18.45 -13.68
C SER A 226 -11.77 18.61 -12.93
N SER A 227 -11.81 18.82 -11.61
CA SER A 227 -10.59 18.93 -10.80
C SER A 227 -9.91 17.58 -10.58
N LEU A 228 -10.65 16.47 -10.59
CA LEU A 228 -10.08 15.12 -10.59
C LEU A 228 -9.25 14.86 -11.85
N ASN A 229 -9.71 15.32 -13.02
CA ASN A 229 -8.93 15.24 -14.25
C ASN A 229 -7.61 16.04 -14.15
N VAL A 230 -7.62 17.21 -13.49
CA VAL A 230 -6.41 18.00 -13.22
C VAL A 230 -5.48 17.29 -12.23
N TRP A 231 -6.05 16.70 -11.18
CA TRP A 231 -5.29 15.87 -10.23
C TRP A 231 -4.56 14.73 -10.94
N ASN A 232 -5.27 13.96 -11.75
CA ASN A 232 -4.71 12.84 -12.51
C ASN A 232 -3.68 13.28 -13.57
N ALA A 233 -3.79 14.50 -14.08
CA ALA A 233 -2.81 15.07 -15.01
C ALA A 233 -1.50 15.51 -14.31
N GLY A 234 -1.52 15.74 -13.00
CA GLY A 234 -0.35 16.10 -12.21
C GLY A 234 0.22 17.49 -12.51
N GLY A 235 1.42 17.74 -11.97
CA GLY A 235 2.18 18.97 -12.23
C GLY A 235 1.78 20.16 -11.34
N GLU A 236 2.35 21.35 -11.63
CA GLU A 236 2.20 22.55 -10.79
C GLU A 236 0.76 23.02 -10.60
N ILE A 237 -0.11 22.72 -11.54
CA ILE A 237 -1.53 23.11 -11.48
C ILE A 237 -2.28 22.42 -10.33
N VAL A 238 -1.81 21.26 -9.87
CA VAL A 238 -2.43 20.50 -8.75
C VAL A 238 -2.45 21.34 -7.47
N LYS A 239 -1.42 22.13 -7.20
CA LYS A 239 -1.39 23.03 -6.05
C LYS A 239 -2.51 24.07 -6.06
N ASN A 240 -3.04 24.41 -7.23
CA ASN A 240 -4.14 25.38 -7.33
C ASN A 240 -5.48 24.75 -6.96
N ILE A 241 -5.63 23.44 -7.14
CA ILE A 241 -6.87 22.72 -6.81
C ILE A 241 -6.83 22.06 -5.42
N VAL A 242 -5.63 21.75 -4.90
CA VAL A 242 -5.43 21.21 -3.54
C VAL A 242 -4.25 21.90 -2.86
N PRO A 243 -4.41 23.17 -2.50
CA PRO A 243 -3.29 24.01 -2.04
C PRO A 243 -2.62 23.52 -0.76
N LEU A 244 -3.28 22.69 0.01
CA LEU A 244 -2.75 22.06 1.23
C LEU A 244 -2.37 20.57 1.03
N GLY A 245 -2.44 20.06 -0.20
CA GLY A 245 -1.98 18.71 -0.54
C GLY A 245 -2.89 17.59 -0.01
N TYR A 246 -4.18 17.82 0.17
CA TYR A 246 -5.12 16.74 0.52
C TYR A 246 -6.47 16.91 -0.20
N ALA A 247 -7.13 15.79 -0.44
CA ALA A 247 -8.46 15.72 -1.01
C ALA A 247 -9.32 14.71 -0.25
N GLY A 248 -10.18 15.19 0.63
CA GLY A 248 -10.98 14.42 1.56
C GLY A 248 -11.39 15.25 2.78
N ASN A 249 -11.67 14.58 3.88
CA ASN A 249 -12.02 15.21 5.17
C ASN A 249 -11.07 14.76 6.30
N PRO A 250 -9.86 15.30 6.41
CA PRO A 250 -8.92 14.89 7.44
C PRO A 250 -9.49 14.95 8.86
N ALA A 251 -10.29 15.96 9.18
CA ALA A 251 -10.91 16.11 10.51
C ALA A 251 -11.93 15.02 10.85
N GLY A 252 -12.42 14.29 9.85
CA GLY A 252 -13.36 13.17 10.04
C GLY A 252 -12.72 11.86 10.47
N TYR A 253 -11.40 11.77 10.58
CA TYR A 253 -10.66 10.53 10.74
C TYR A 253 -11.04 9.73 11.99
N GLU A 254 -11.36 10.37 13.12
CA GLU A 254 -11.67 9.67 14.37
C GLU A 254 -12.86 8.70 14.23
N LYS A 255 -13.86 9.07 13.43
CA LYS A 255 -15.03 8.23 13.15
C LYS A 255 -14.68 7.00 12.31
N LYS A 256 -13.56 7.03 11.58
CA LYS A 256 -13.12 5.97 10.68
C LYS A 256 -12.14 4.98 11.32
N ILE A 257 -11.60 5.25 12.53
CA ILE A 257 -10.59 4.40 13.17
C ILE A 257 -11.12 2.99 13.43
N SER A 258 -12.33 2.87 13.99
CA SER A 258 -12.94 1.56 14.27
C SER A 258 -13.23 0.78 12.99
N MET A 259 -13.72 1.45 11.95
CA MET A 259 -13.93 0.88 10.63
C MET A 259 -12.60 0.39 10.02
N GLY A 260 -11.58 1.24 10.01
CA GLY A 260 -10.24 0.90 9.50
C GLY A 260 -9.64 -0.32 10.23
N LYS A 261 -9.81 -0.39 11.56
CA LYS A 261 -9.37 -1.56 12.33
C LYS A 261 -9.99 -2.86 11.81
N VAL A 262 -11.31 -2.88 11.60
CA VAL A 262 -12.02 -4.08 11.10
C VAL A 262 -11.56 -4.42 9.68
N ILE A 263 -11.40 -3.41 8.82
CA ILE A 263 -10.91 -3.61 7.46
C ILE A 263 -9.53 -4.28 7.47
N PHE A 264 -8.57 -3.75 8.22
CA PHE A 264 -7.22 -4.31 8.25
C PHE A 264 -7.13 -5.68 8.91
N GLU A 265 -7.98 -5.99 9.90
CA GLU A 265 -8.06 -7.34 10.49
C GLU A 265 -8.58 -8.35 9.47
N ASN A 266 -9.68 -8.04 8.79
CA ASN A 266 -10.27 -8.94 7.79
C ASN A 266 -9.35 -9.12 6.58
N LEU A 267 -8.72 -8.04 6.10
CA LEU A 267 -7.74 -8.10 5.02
C LEU A 267 -6.56 -9.02 5.38
N ALA A 268 -6.00 -8.86 6.58
CA ALA A 268 -4.88 -9.68 7.01
C ALA A 268 -5.26 -11.16 7.16
N ASP A 269 -6.45 -11.45 7.69
CA ASP A 269 -6.98 -12.81 7.80
C ASP A 269 -7.20 -13.46 6.43
N TYR A 270 -7.81 -12.72 5.50
CA TYR A 270 -8.00 -13.16 4.12
C TYR A 270 -6.66 -13.43 3.42
N CYS A 271 -5.72 -12.47 3.45
CA CYS A 271 -4.41 -12.62 2.82
C CYS A 271 -3.63 -13.79 3.39
N ALA A 272 -3.63 -13.98 4.71
CA ALA A 272 -2.93 -15.09 5.34
C ALA A 272 -3.48 -16.45 4.89
N LYS A 273 -4.80 -16.62 4.84
CA LYS A 273 -5.44 -17.83 4.33
C LYS A 273 -5.08 -18.07 2.86
N LYS A 274 -5.16 -17.03 2.04
CA LYS A 274 -4.85 -17.11 0.61
C LYS A 274 -3.40 -17.48 0.35
N ILE A 275 -2.46 -16.92 1.09
CA ILE A 275 -1.03 -17.25 1.01
C ILE A 275 -0.79 -18.73 1.39
N ILE A 276 -1.47 -19.24 2.42
CA ILE A 276 -1.37 -20.66 2.80
C ILE A 276 -1.91 -21.55 1.68
N GLU A 277 -3.09 -21.24 1.12
CA GLU A 277 -3.65 -21.98 -0.01
C GLU A 277 -2.67 -22.05 -1.19
N ASP A 278 -2.10 -20.88 -1.57
CA ASP A 278 -1.15 -20.78 -2.68
C ASP A 278 0.16 -21.54 -2.40
N THR A 279 0.55 -21.76 -1.14
CA THR A 279 1.73 -22.57 -0.80
C THR A 279 1.46 -24.07 -0.86
N LEU A 280 0.22 -24.49 -0.72
CA LEU A 280 -0.19 -25.90 -0.80
C LEU A 280 -0.45 -26.37 -2.24
N THR A 281 -0.82 -25.44 -3.13
CA THR A 281 -0.96 -25.73 -4.57
C THR A 281 0.43 -25.72 -5.23
N LYS A 282 0.93 -26.91 -5.59
CA LYS A 282 2.21 -27.10 -6.29
C LYS A 282 2.06 -26.86 -7.79
#